data_36dd59c9fa7402071bafd247f6f46829
#
_entry.id   36dd59c9fa7402071bafd247f6f46829
#
_cell.length_a   1.000
_cell.length_b   1.000
_cell.length_c   1.000
_cell.angle_alpha   90.00
_cell.angle_beta   90.00
_cell.angle_gamma   90.00
#
_symmetry.space_group_name_H-M   'P 1'
#
loop_
_entity.id
_entity.type
_entity.pdbx_description
1 polymer ?
#
loop_
_entity_poly.entity_id
_entity_poly.type
_entity_poly.pdbx_seq_one_letter_code
_entity_poly.pdbx_strand_id
1 'polypeptide(L)'
;DKACEQYFQDQLTIHYPDHDMLGEETGIHEKGSDYCWVIDPLDGTTNFSQGLPIFCVSTGLQYKKETIIGVVYAPYLNELYTTIKGEGAYRNGQKLKVSDKTELSRSVIATGFPYDHGTNPDHNSANIVHILPKVRGIRRMGSAAYDLCCVAAGNLDGYWELNLNLWDVCAGILLVE
;
A
#
# COMPACT_ATOMS: atom_id res chain seq x y z
N ASP A 1 11.98 -4.47 -9.38
CA ASP A 1 10.74 -3.87 -9.87
C ASP A 1 10.33 -4.49 -11.19
N LYS A 2 10.96 -4.14 -12.32
CA LYS A 2 10.57 -4.57 -13.68
C LYS A 2 10.44 -6.07 -13.87
N ALA A 3 11.35 -6.87 -13.32
CA ALA A 3 11.28 -8.33 -13.44
C ALA A 3 10.07 -8.91 -12.67
N CYS A 4 9.72 -8.32 -11.53
CA CYS A 4 8.57 -8.73 -10.75
C CYS A 4 7.27 -8.36 -11.48
N GLU A 5 7.17 -7.14 -12.00
CA GLU A 5 6.00 -6.70 -12.78
C GLU A 5 5.83 -7.52 -14.07
N GLN A 6 6.92 -7.83 -14.78
CA GLN A 6 6.88 -8.71 -15.96
C GLN A 6 6.33 -10.09 -15.61
N TYR A 7 6.75 -10.66 -14.47
CA TYR A 7 6.23 -11.95 -14.02
C TYR A 7 4.71 -11.90 -13.77
N PHE A 8 4.22 -10.82 -13.12
CA PHE A 8 2.78 -10.59 -12.95
C PHE A 8 2.05 -10.52 -14.28
N GLN A 9 2.58 -9.73 -15.22
CA GLN A 9 2.00 -9.57 -16.56
C GLN A 9 1.90 -10.90 -17.31
N ASP A 10 2.95 -11.72 -17.22
CA ASP A 10 2.97 -13.05 -17.85
C ASP A 10 1.91 -13.97 -17.22
N GLN A 11 1.79 -14.00 -15.89
CA GLN A 11 0.79 -14.80 -15.19
C GLN A 11 -0.64 -14.32 -15.49
N LEU A 12 -0.87 -13.01 -15.50
CA LEU A 12 -2.17 -12.44 -15.84
C LEU A 12 -2.56 -12.74 -17.28
N THR A 13 -1.63 -12.72 -18.21
CA THR A 13 -1.88 -13.07 -19.63
C THR A 13 -2.30 -14.53 -19.77
N ILE A 14 -1.78 -15.43 -18.93
CA ILE A 14 -2.12 -16.85 -18.94
C ILE A 14 -3.48 -17.12 -18.29
N HIS A 15 -3.72 -16.53 -17.11
CA HIS A 15 -4.87 -16.87 -16.27
C HIS A 15 -6.08 -15.95 -16.45
N TYR A 16 -5.84 -14.69 -16.81
CA TYR A 16 -6.84 -13.63 -16.97
C TYR A 16 -6.58 -12.80 -18.23
N PRO A 17 -6.57 -13.42 -19.43
CA PRO A 17 -6.13 -12.78 -20.67
C PRO A 17 -6.94 -11.53 -21.05
N ASP A 18 -8.18 -11.42 -20.58
CA ASP A 18 -9.09 -10.32 -20.91
C ASP A 18 -9.12 -9.22 -19.84
N HIS A 19 -8.37 -9.35 -18.72
CA HIS A 19 -8.34 -8.32 -17.69
C HIS A 19 -7.35 -7.21 -18.05
N ASP A 20 -7.70 -5.97 -17.66
CA ASP A 20 -6.78 -4.84 -17.70
C ASP A 20 -5.72 -4.97 -16.59
N MET A 21 -4.59 -4.29 -16.76
CA MET A 21 -3.54 -4.17 -15.75
C MET A 21 -3.02 -2.74 -15.70
N LEU A 22 -2.81 -2.23 -14.50
CA LEU A 22 -2.11 -0.99 -14.20
C LEU A 22 -0.90 -1.32 -13.32
N GLY A 23 0.30 -1.17 -13.85
CA GLY A 23 1.56 -1.37 -13.13
C GLY A 23 2.32 -0.06 -12.93
N GLU A 24 3.14 0.00 -11.90
CA GLU A 24 4.00 1.15 -11.63
C GLU A 24 5.03 1.37 -12.76
N GLU A 25 5.65 0.29 -13.23
CA GLU A 25 6.78 0.32 -14.16
C GLU A 25 6.37 0.46 -15.63
N THR A 26 5.25 -0.16 -16.01
CA THR A 26 4.82 -0.24 -17.42
C THR A 26 3.54 0.55 -17.70
N GLY A 27 2.89 1.10 -16.66
CA GLY A 27 1.66 1.85 -16.81
C GLY A 27 0.44 0.98 -17.09
N ILE A 28 -0.51 1.53 -17.85
CA ILE A 28 -1.79 0.88 -18.13
C ILE A 28 -1.72 -0.02 -19.36
N HIS A 29 -2.23 -1.25 -19.23
CA HIS A 29 -2.46 -2.21 -20.31
C HIS A 29 -3.96 -2.45 -20.43
N GLU A 30 -4.61 -1.68 -21.30
CA GLU A 30 -6.05 -1.74 -21.51
C GLU A 30 -6.45 -2.82 -22.49
N LYS A 31 -7.46 -3.60 -22.13
CA LYS A 31 -8.16 -4.60 -22.99
C LYS A 31 -9.66 -4.31 -23.05
N GLY A 32 -10.12 -3.28 -22.34
CA GLY A 32 -11.51 -2.87 -22.22
C GLY A 32 -12.32 -3.69 -21.23
N SER A 33 -11.67 -4.23 -20.22
CA SER A 33 -12.28 -5.05 -19.18
C SER A 33 -12.92 -4.20 -18.07
N ASP A 34 -13.97 -4.73 -17.45
CA ASP A 34 -14.45 -4.21 -16.15
C ASP A 34 -13.48 -4.55 -14.99
N TYR A 35 -12.59 -5.52 -15.19
CA TYR A 35 -11.59 -5.94 -14.21
C TYR A 35 -10.21 -5.35 -14.52
N CYS A 36 -9.56 -4.77 -13.51
CA CYS A 36 -8.22 -4.22 -13.63
C CYS A 36 -7.36 -4.65 -12.44
N TRP A 37 -6.23 -5.28 -12.73
CA TRP A 37 -5.19 -5.55 -11.74
C TRP A 37 -4.32 -4.31 -11.56
N VAL A 38 -4.17 -3.86 -10.31
CA VAL A 38 -3.35 -2.71 -9.94
C VAL A 38 -2.18 -3.22 -9.14
N ILE A 39 -0.95 -2.99 -9.63
CA ILE A 39 0.25 -3.67 -9.12
C ILE A 39 1.35 -2.66 -8.84
N ASP A 40 1.87 -2.70 -7.62
CA ASP A 40 3.17 -2.18 -7.25
C ASP A 40 4.11 -3.37 -7.03
N PRO A 41 5.08 -3.58 -7.91
CA PRO A 41 5.97 -4.74 -7.85
C PRO A 41 6.98 -4.67 -6.70
N LEU A 42 7.24 -3.47 -6.18
CA LEU A 42 8.19 -3.26 -5.08
C LEU A 42 7.95 -1.90 -4.39
N ASP A 43 6.90 -1.80 -3.58
CA ASP A 43 6.72 -0.66 -2.69
C ASP A 43 7.84 -0.61 -1.62
N GLY A 44 8.51 0.52 -1.54
CA GLY A 44 9.69 0.70 -0.70
C GLY A 44 11.02 0.43 -1.43
N THR A 45 11.12 0.76 -2.72
CA THR A 45 12.33 0.61 -3.57
C THR A 45 13.59 1.19 -2.93
N THR A 46 13.49 2.35 -2.28
CA THR A 46 14.61 2.95 -1.54
C THR A 46 15.07 2.05 -0.39
N ASN A 47 14.14 1.51 0.39
CA ASN A 47 14.46 0.59 1.48
C ASN A 47 15.14 -0.67 0.94
N PHE A 48 14.57 -1.27 -0.10
CA PHE A 48 15.14 -2.45 -0.74
C PHE A 48 16.57 -2.21 -1.20
N SER A 49 16.83 -1.09 -1.89
CA SER A 49 18.17 -0.74 -2.41
C SER A 49 19.19 -0.49 -1.31
N GLN A 50 18.75 -0.09 -0.12
CA GLN A 50 19.58 0.16 1.06
C GLN A 50 19.69 -1.06 2.00
N GLY A 51 19.04 -2.18 1.67
CA GLY A 51 19.02 -3.38 2.52
C GLY A 51 18.17 -3.24 3.78
N LEU A 52 17.23 -2.31 3.81
CA LEU A 52 16.28 -2.16 4.90
C LEU A 52 15.12 -3.15 4.72
N PRO A 53 14.59 -3.74 5.81
CA PRO A 53 13.65 -4.86 5.71
C PRO A 53 12.19 -4.48 5.41
N ILE A 54 11.88 -3.19 5.24
CA ILE A 54 10.52 -2.70 5.03
C ILE A 54 10.30 -2.42 3.55
N PHE A 55 9.79 -3.40 2.83
CA PHE A 55 9.34 -3.32 1.44
C PHE A 55 8.35 -4.45 1.19
N CYS A 56 7.47 -4.28 0.21
CA CYS A 56 6.46 -5.27 -0.11
C CYS A 56 6.07 -5.24 -1.60
N VAL A 57 5.35 -6.27 -2.02
CA VAL A 57 4.59 -6.30 -3.27
C VAL A 57 3.15 -5.98 -2.94
N SER A 58 2.54 -5.04 -3.63
CA SER A 58 1.13 -4.66 -3.44
C SER A 58 0.32 -4.97 -4.71
N THR A 59 -0.79 -5.66 -4.55
CA THR A 59 -1.66 -6.05 -5.66
C THR A 59 -3.13 -5.87 -5.28
N GLY A 60 -3.86 -5.09 -6.06
CA GLY A 60 -5.31 -4.95 -5.95
C GLY A 60 -6.01 -5.46 -7.21
N LEU A 61 -7.15 -6.12 -7.06
CA LEU A 61 -8.07 -6.35 -8.18
C LEU A 61 -9.24 -5.38 -8.05
N GLN A 62 -9.46 -4.59 -9.08
CA GLN A 62 -10.62 -3.73 -9.20
C GLN A 62 -11.68 -4.33 -10.12
N TYR A 63 -12.95 -4.14 -9.77
CA TYR A 63 -14.10 -4.33 -10.65
C TYR A 63 -14.80 -2.99 -10.79
N LYS A 64 -14.90 -2.48 -12.04
CA LYS A 64 -15.49 -1.16 -12.34
C LYS A 64 -14.89 -0.04 -11.48
N LYS A 65 -13.57 -0.04 -11.34
CA LYS A 65 -12.79 0.92 -10.55
C LYS A 65 -12.97 0.82 -9.03
N GLU A 66 -13.65 -0.17 -8.52
CA GLU A 66 -13.77 -0.45 -7.09
C GLU A 66 -12.86 -1.62 -6.72
N THR A 67 -11.97 -1.44 -5.74
CA THR A 67 -11.09 -2.51 -5.27
C THR A 67 -11.88 -3.57 -4.52
N ILE A 68 -11.84 -4.81 -5.00
CA ILE A 68 -12.60 -5.94 -4.46
C ILE A 68 -11.72 -7.01 -3.81
N ILE A 69 -10.45 -7.07 -4.19
CA ILE A 69 -9.43 -7.94 -3.58
C ILE A 69 -8.17 -7.12 -3.35
N GLY A 70 -7.53 -7.31 -2.21
CA GLY A 70 -6.24 -6.71 -1.88
C GLY A 70 -5.28 -7.76 -1.32
N VAL A 71 -4.05 -7.73 -1.81
CA VAL A 71 -2.95 -8.58 -1.35
C VAL A 71 -1.69 -7.73 -1.20
N VAL A 72 -1.07 -7.79 -0.03
CA VAL A 72 0.25 -7.19 0.21
C VAL A 72 1.16 -8.25 0.81
N TYR A 73 2.32 -8.46 0.21
CA TYR A 73 3.30 -9.42 0.71
C TYR A 73 4.63 -8.73 1.03
N ALA A 74 5.02 -8.76 2.29
CA ALA A 74 6.32 -8.28 2.79
C ALA A 74 7.28 -9.47 2.94
N PRO A 75 8.11 -9.78 1.94
CA PRO A 75 8.84 -11.05 1.88
C PRO A 75 9.91 -11.18 2.96
N TYR A 76 10.59 -10.10 3.31
CA TYR A 76 11.62 -10.13 4.35
C TYR A 76 11.04 -10.45 5.73
N LEU A 77 9.82 -9.99 6.01
CA LEU A 77 9.12 -10.20 7.26
C LEU A 77 8.28 -11.50 7.25
N ASN A 78 8.14 -12.13 6.08
CA ASN A 78 7.25 -13.28 5.87
C ASN A 78 5.81 -12.99 6.31
N GLU A 79 5.31 -11.81 5.94
CA GLU A 79 3.96 -11.35 6.23
C GLU A 79 3.14 -11.24 4.96
N LEU A 80 2.09 -12.04 4.85
CA LEU A 80 1.10 -12.00 3.76
C LEU A 80 -0.20 -11.42 4.29
N TYR A 81 -0.57 -10.25 3.79
CA TYR A 81 -1.84 -9.58 4.07
C TYR A 81 -2.82 -9.83 2.92
N THR A 82 -4.04 -10.22 3.24
CA THR A 82 -5.08 -10.52 2.25
C THR A 82 -6.42 -9.97 2.69
N THR A 83 -7.22 -9.51 1.74
CA THR A 83 -8.59 -9.07 1.98
C THR A 83 -9.45 -9.30 0.74
N ILE A 84 -10.71 -9.61 0.97
CA ILE A 84 -11.80 -9.57 -0.01
C ILE A 84 -12.85 -8.62 0.55
N LYS A 85 -13.36 -7.75 -0.32
CA LYS A 85 -14.35 -6.74 0.08
C LYS A 85 -15.53 -7.38 0.82
N GLY A 86 -15.79 -6.90 2.04
CA GLY A 86 -16.84 -7.38 2.92
C GLY A 86 -16.53 -8.66 3.72
N GLU A 87 -15.37 -9.29 3.53
CA GLU A 87 -14.98 -10.51 4.26
C GLU A 87 -13.94 -10.25 5.37
N GLY A 88 -13.41 -9.01 5.43
CA GLY A 88 -12.40 -8.58 6.38
C GLY A 88 -10.97 -8.84 5.90
N ALA A 89 -10.00 -8.44 6.73
CA ALA A 89 -8.57 -8.51 6.45
C ALA A 89 -7.86 -9.56 7.30
N TYR A 90 -6.80 -10.14 6.75
CA TYR A 90 -6.06 -11.22 7.39
C TYR A 90 -4.55 -11.03 7.19
N ARG A 91 -3.73 -11.41 8.20
CA ARG A 91 -2.29 -11.55 8.08
C ARG A 91 -1.91 -13.00 8.37
N ASN A 92 -1.27 -13.66 7.40
CA ASN A 92 -0.92 -15.09 7.50
C ASN A 92 -2.10 -15.97 7.96
N GLY A 93 -3.30 -15.68 7.46
CA GLY A 93 -4.54 -16.37 7.82
C GLY A 93 -5.18 -15.96 9.16
N GLN A 94 -4.56 -15.08 9.93
CA GLN A 94 -5.13 -14.56 11.17
C GLN A 94 -5.90 -13.28 10.91
N LYS A 95 -7.15 -13.20 11.35
CA LYS A 95 -8.01 -12.04 11.17
C LYS A 95 -7.44 -10.82 11.86
N LEU A 96 -7.41 -9.72 11.16
CA LEU A 96 -6.93 -8.43 11.65
C LEU A 96 -8.05 -7.61 12.28
N LYS A 97 -7.64 -6.62 13.08
CA LYS A 97 -8.50 -5.59 13.63
C LYS A 97 -7.68 -4.31 13.78
N VAL A 98 -8.22 -3.22 13.27
CA VAL A 98 -7.64 -1.88 13.46
C VAL A 98 -7.62 -1.48 14.95
N SER A 99 -6.78 -0.51 15.29
CA SER A 99 -6.73 0.05 16.64
C SER A 99 -8.07 0.67 17.05
N ASP A 100 -8.40 0.56 18.32
CA ASP A 100 -9.59 1.16 18.93
C ASP A 100 -9.30 2.49 19.65
N LYS A 101 -8.10 3.03 19.50
CA LYS A 101 -7.73 4.32 20.11
C LYS A 101 -8.47 5.47 19.46
N THR A 102 -9.05 6.33 20.30
CA THR A 102 -9.81 7.51 19.87
C THR A 102 -9.09 8.84 20.15
N GLU A 103 -7.97 8.80 20.90
CA GLU A 103 -7.24 9.99 21.28
C GLU A 103 -5.92 10.10 20.48
N LEU A 104 -5.73 11.21 19.77
CA LEU A 104 -4.50 11.48 19.02
C LEU A 104 -3.25 11.45 19.90
N SER A 105 -3.33 11.98 21.13
CA SER A 105 -2.20 12.01 22.07
C SER A 105 -1.65 10.63 22.46
N ARG A 106 -2.44 9.58 22.22
CA ARG A 106 -2.06 8.18 22.45
C ARG A 106 -1.71 7.45 21.16
N SER A 107 -1.95 8.06 20.00
CA SER A 107 -1.83 7.46 18.69
C SER A 107 -0.41 7.51 18.15
N VAL A 108 0.02 6.43 17.50
CA VAL A 108 1.22 6.37 16.68
C VAL A 108 0.78 6.31 15.22
N ILE A 109 1.18 7.32 14.44
CA ILE A 109 0.76 7.46 13.04
C ILE A 109 1.96 7.32 12.11
N ALA A 110 1.75 6.80 10.91
CA ALA A 110 2.78 6.80 9.88
C ALA A 110 2.53 7.87 8.81
N THR A 111 3.60 8.21 8.09
CA THR A 111 3.57 9.15 6.98
C THR A 111 4.72 8.91 6.01
N GLY A 112 4.64 9.51 4.84
CA GLY A 112 5.73 9.59 3.88
C GLY A 112 5.86 10.98 3.28
N PHE A 113 6.75 11.08 2.29
CA PHE A 113 7.04 12.30 1.56
C PHE A 113 7.01 12.01 0.07
N PRO A 114 6.46 12.90 -0.76
CA PRO A 114 6.55 12.75 -2.21
C PRO A 114 8.02 12.73 -2.66
N TYR A 115 8.31 11.99 -3.72
CA TYR A 115 9.68 11.85 -4.25
C TYR A 115 10.28 13.18 -4.71
N ASP A 116 9.45 14.12 -5.13
CA ASP A 116 9.82 15.48 -5.58
C ASP A 116 9.87 16.52 -4.44
N HIS A 117 9.96 16.07 -3.19
CA HIS A 117 9.91 16.92 -1.98
C HIS A 117 10.89 18.10 -1.99
N GLY A 118 11.97 18.03 -2.76
CA GLY A 118 12.93 19.13 -2.92
C GLY A 118 12.42 20.32 -3.74
N THR A 119 11.39 20.13 -4.56
CA THR A 119 10.82 21.15 -5.47
C THR A 119 9.32 21.34 -5.29
N ASN A 120 8.64 20.39 -4.69
CA ASN A 120 7.19 20.41 -4.46
C ASN A 120 6.86 21.24 -3.22
N PRO A 121 6.04 22.30 -3.33
CA PRO A 121 5.61 23.09 -2.16
C PRO A 121 4.78 22.27 -1.18
N ASP A 122 4.07 21.24 -1.65
CA ASP A 122 3.25 20.32 -0.84
C ASP A 122 4.06 19.09 -0.40
N HIS A 123 5.27 19.31 0.09
CA HIS A 123 6.21 18.26 0.49
C HIS A 123 5.94 17.63 1.88
N ASN A 124 4.75 17.83 2.45
CA ASN A 124 4.26 17.24 3.71
C ASN A 124 4.94 17.73 5.02
N SER A 125 6.03 18.50 4.98
CA SER A 125 6.71 18.95 6.20
C SER A 125 5.84 19.80 7.11
N ALA A 126 4.99 20.67 6.55
CA ALA A 126 4.08 21.50 7.31
C ALA A 126 3.07 20.66 8.10
N ASN A 127 2.56 19.57 7.52
CA ASN A 127 1.67 18.64 8.18
C ASN A 127 2.35 17.94 9.35
N ILE A 128 3.61 17.52 9.17
CA ILE A 128 4.39 16.90 10.25
C ILE A 128 4.56 17.86 11.43
N VAL A 129 4.98 19.09 11.17
CA VAL A 129 5.13 20.12 12.23
C VAL A 129 3.81 20.34 12.97
N HIS A 130 2.68 20.32 12.25
CA HIS A 130 1.36 20.53 12.84
C HIS A 130 0.84 19.31 13.63
N ILE A 131 1.13 18.10 13.18
CA ILE A 131 0.62 16.85 13.76
C ILE A 131 1.50 16.36 14.91
N LEU A 132 2.83 16.47 14.78
CA LEU A 132 3.81 15.92 15.73
C LEU A 132 3.51 16.28 17.22
N PRO A 133 3.15 17.52 17.58
CA PRO A 133 2.86 17.86 18.99
C PRO A 133 1.55 17.27 19.51
N LYS A 134 0.70 16.70 18.65
CA LYS A 134 -0.63 16.19 18.99
C LYS A 134 -0.68 14.68 19.16
N VAL A 135 0.33 13.96 18.67
CA VAL A 135 0.37 12.50 18.63
C VAL A 135 1.44 11.95 19.56
N ARG A 136 1.32 10.67 19.94
CA ARG A 136 2.35 9.97 20.71
C ARG A 136 3.65 9.82 19.93
N GLY A 137 3.57 9.71 18.61
CA GLY A 137 4.74 9.61 17.74
C GLY A 137 4.38 9.42 16.29
N ILE A 138 5.36 9.73 15.43
CA ILE A 138 5.25 9.54 13.98
C ILE A 138 6.26 8.49 13.56
N ARG A 139 5.89 7.68 12.53
CA ARG A 139 6.77 6.74 11.84
C ARG A 139 6.87 7.13 10.38
N ARG A 140 8.03 6.89 9.80
CA ARG A 140 8.29 7.02 8.36
C ARG A 140 8.96 5.71 7.92
N MET A 141 8.16 4.70 7.59
CA MET A 141 8.72 3.38 7.28
C MET A 141 9.18 3.25 5.83
N GLY A 142 8.62 4.04 4.93
CA GLY A 142 9.09 4.15 3.54
C GLY A 142 8.51 3.13 2.59
N SER A 143 7.33 2.61 2.91
CA SER A 143 6.51 1.71 2.11
C SER A 143 5.06 2.00 2.46
N ALA A 144 4.32 2.63 1.55
CA ALA A 144 2.95 3.09 1.77
C ALA A 144 1.99 1.93 1.99
N ALA A 145 2.09 0.89 1.17
CA ALA A 145 1.27 -0.30 1.31
C ALA A 145 1.54 -1.03 2.63
N TYR A 146 2.81 -1.10 3.08
CA TYR A 146 3.14 -1.72 4.37
C TYR A 146 2.68 -0.85 5.56
N ASP A 147 2.77 0.49 5.47
CA ASP A 147 2.22 1.39 6.48
C ASP A 147 0.71 1.16 6.67
N LEU A 148 -0.05 1.01 5.57
CA LEU A 148 -1.47 0.66 5.59
C LEU A 148 -1.72 -0.74 6.17
N CYS A 149 -0.87 -1.73 5.88
CA CYS A 149 -0.93 -3.04 6.51
C CYS A 149 -0.79 -2.95 8.04
N CYS A 150 0.13 -2.11 8.53
CA CYS A 150 0.31 -1.87 9.95
C CYS A 150 -0.90 -1.18 10.59
N VAL A 151 -1.60 -0.31 9.86
CA VAL A 151 -2.87 0.27 10.32
C VAL A 151 -3.95 -0.81 10.39
N ALA A 152 -4.11 -1.62 9.35
CA ALA A 152 -5.07 -2.73 9.34
C ALA A 152 -4.85 -3.73 10.48
N ALA A 153 -3.58 -3.95 10.87
CA ALA A 153 -3.19 -4.82 11.96
C ALA A 153 -3.29 -4.16 13.36
N GLY A 154 -3.65 -2.87 13.46
CA GLY A 154 -3.69 -2.12 14.71
C GLY A 154 -2.32 -1.82 15.32
N ASN A 155 -1.23 -2.03 14.60
CA ASN A 155 0.12 -1.67 15.02
C ASN A 155 0.35 -0.16 14.93
N LEU A 156 -0.29 0.50 13.96
CA LEU A 156 -0.39 1.94 13.79
C LEU A 156 -1.86 2.36 13.93
N ASP A 157 -2.06 3.60 14.36
CA ASP A 157 -3.39 4.15 14.60
C ASP A 157 -3.89 5.02 13.46
N GLY A 158 -3.04 5.27 12.46
CA GLY A 158 -3.38 6.03 11.27
C GLY A 158 -2.19 6.20 10.33
N TYR A 159 -2.51 6.63 9.12
CA TYR A 159 -1.54 6.91 8.07
C TYR A 159 -2.02 8.09 7.23
N TRP A 160 -1.10 8.93 6.79
CA TRP A 160 -1.34 9.95 5.77
C TRP A 160 -0.09 10.13 4.92
N GLU A 161 -0.27 10.35 3.66
CA GLU A 161 0.77 10.73 2.73
C GLU A 161 0.16 11.54 1.58
N LEU A 162 0.97 12.32 0.87
CA LEU A 162 0.56 13.15 -0.25
C LEU A 162 1.12 12.62 -1.55
N ASN A 163 0.36 12.79 -2.64
CA ASN A 163 0.77 12.49 -4.01
C ASN A 163 1.11 10.99 -4.24
N LEU A 164 0.33 10.10 -3.63
CA LEU A 164 0.41 8.68 -3.88
C LEU A 164 -0.35 8.28 -5.14
N ASN A 165 0.11 7.23 -5.78
CA ASN A 165 -0.56 6.61 -6.91
C ASN A 165 -1.53 5.52 -6.45
N LEU A 166 -2.35 5.04 -7.37
CA LEU A 166 -3.33 4.01 -7.06
C LEU A 166 -2.67 2.69 -6.63
N TRP A 167 -1.55 2.31 -7.23
CA TRP A 167 -0.83 1.08 -6.90
C TRP A 167 -0.22 1.10 -5.49
N ASP A 168 0.16 2.27 -4.97
CA ASP A 168 0.70 2.43 -3.62
C ASP A 168 -0.35 2.10 -2.53
N VAL A 169 -1.66 2.30 -2.83
CA VAL A 169 -2.68 2.36 -1.78
C VAL A 169 -3.88 1.44 -1.96
N CYS A 170 -4.21 1.00 -3.18
CA CYS A 170 -5.50 0.33 -3.43
C CYS A 170 -5.70 -0.93 -2.59
N ALA A 171 -4.70 -1.78 -2.47
CA ALA A 171 -4.76 -2.99 -1.64
C ALA A 171 -4.78 -2.64 -0.15
N GLY A 172 -3.92 -1.69 0.26
CA GLY A 172 -3.80 -1.26 1.65
C GLY A 172 -5.06 -0.58 2.18
N ILE A 173 -5.75 0.24 1.37
CA ILE A 173 -7.03 0.87 1.76
C ILE A 173 -8.07 -0.22 2.05
N LEU A 174 -8.24 -1.20 1.16
CA LEU A 174 -9.20 -2.28 1.35
C LEU A 174 -8.88 -3.14 2.58
N LEU A 175 -7.60 -3.27 2.95
CA LEU A 175 -7.19 -3.96 4.19
C LEU A 175 -7.64 -3.21 5.45
N VAL A 176 -7.72 -1.89 5.40
CA VAL A 176 -8.11 -1.04 6.55
C VAL A 176 -9.63 -0.94 6.70
N GLU A 177 -10.40 -0.96 5.61
CA GLU A 177 -11.87 -0.96 5.57
C GLU A 177 -12.48 -2.23 6.18
#